data_ccc5b2f187ff7a32148b971bf5a560c5
#
_entry.id   ccc5b2f187ff7a32148b971bf5a560c5
#
_cell.length_a   1.000
_cell.length_b   1.000
_cell.length_c   1.000
_cell.angle_alpha   90.00
_cell.angle_beta   90.00
_cell.angle_gamma   90.00
#
_symmetry.space_group_name_H-M   'P 1'
#
loop_
_entity.id
_entity.type
_entity.pdbx_description
1 polymer ?
#
loop_
_entity_poly.entity_id
_entity_poly.type
_entity_poly.pdbx_seq_one_letter_code
_entity_poly.pdbx_strand_id
1 'polypeptide(L)'
;LRGQVRERVLREMARAIHAAVQARWLAVKRHDAQPEEVFISALLYRFGELAFWCFAGEAGDELDRALRDDPQFPGDVEQALLGFRLNQLTVALTRDWRVSPLLQSVLKGGYPKRSREQIVVLAFRLAEGSEGGWTTERARARLKDVADHLQLPVVDIAEGVMKNATEAAAVAEC
;
A
#
# COMPACT_ATOMS: atom_id res chain seq x y z
N LEU A 1 6.84 -13.33 16.60
CA LEU A 1 6.58 -11.90 16.61
C LEU A 1 6.01 -11.49 17.97
N ARG A 2 6.61 -10.49 18.63
CA ARG A 2 6.19 -9.99 19.96
C ARG A 2 6.15 -8.46 19.94
N GLY A 3 5.28 -7.89 20.82
CA GLY A 3 5.24 -6.45 21.07
C GLY A 3 4.97 -5.61 19.82
N GLN A 4 5.72 -4.56 19.65
CA GLN A 4 5.49 -3.50 18.66
C GLN A 4 5.71 -3.96 17.20
N VAL A 5 6.65 -4.88 16.96
CA VAL A 5 6.84 -5.45 15.61
C VAL A 5 5.60 -6.24 15.18
N ARG A 6 4.95 -6.97 16.10
CA ARG A 6 3.68 -7.65 15.79
C ARG A 6 2.59 -6.64 15.39
N GLU A 7 2.46 -5.55 16.13
CA GLU A 7 1.48 -4.48 15.81
C GLU A 7 1.77 -3.84 14.44
N ARG A 8 3.04 -3.65 14.12
CA ARG A 8 3.46 -3.14 12.80
C ARG A 8 3.06 -4.11 11.69
N VAL A 9 3.36 -5.41 11.84
CA VAL A 9 2.96 -6.44 10.86
C VAL A 9 1.46 -6.42 10.62
N LEU A 10 0.65 -6.42 11.69
CA LEU A 10 -0.81 -6.40 11.57
C LEU A 10 -1.31 -5.13 10.86
N ARG A 11 -0.70 -3.98 11.13
CA ARG A 11 -1.03 -2.71 10.45
C ARG A 11 -0.68 -2.75 8.97
N GLU A 12 0.51 -3.25 8.61
CA GLU A 12 0.92 -3.39 7.21
C GLU A 12 0.03 -4.38 6.46
N MET A 13 -0.38 -5.48 7.08
CA MET A 13 -1.34 -6.43 6.51
C MET A 13 -2.71 -5.79 6.28
N ALA A 14 -3.26 -5.10 7.28
CA ALA A 14 -4.54 -4.40 7.15
C ALA A 14 -4.50 -3.34 6.05
N ARG A 15 -3.40 -2.58 5.96
CA ARG A 15 -3.17 -1.60 4.90
C ARG A 15 -3.11 -2.25 3.52
N ALA A 16 -2.41 -3.38 3.37
CA ALA A 16 -2.32 -4.10 2.11
C ALA A 16 -3.69 -4.62 1.64
N ILE A 17 -4.48 -5.20 2.56
CA ILE A 17 -5.85 -5.66 2.26
C ILE A 17 -6.73 -4.47 1.87
N HIS A 18 -6.71 -3.38 2.64
CA HIS A 18 -7.47 -2.18 2.32
C HIS A 18 -7.10 -1.63 0.94
N ALA A 19 -5.80 -1.50 0.65
CA ALA A 19 -5.31 -1.05 -0.65
C ALA A 19 -5.78 -1.96 -1.80
N ALA A 20 -5.75 -3.28 -1.61
CA ALA A 20 -6.17 -4.24 -2.62
C ALA A 20 -7.67 -4.13 -2.94
N VAL A 21 -8.53 -4.02 -1.92
CA VAL A 21 -9.99 -3.84 -2.09
C VAL A 21 -10.28 -2.53 -2.82
N GLN A 22 -9.62 -1.44 -2.45
CA GLN A 22 -9.77 -0.16 -3.14
C GLN A 22 -9.28 -0.23 -4.59
N ALA A 23 -8.12 -0.84 -4.83
CA ALA A 23 -7.55 -0.99 -6.17
C ALA A 23 -8.47 -1.73 -7.12
N ARG A 24 -9.06 -2.85 -6.67
CA ARG A 24 -10.06 -3.60 -7.44
C ARG A 24 -11.27 -2.76 -7.78
N TRP A 25 -11.82 -2.05 -6.81
CA TRP A 25 -12.97 -1.18 -7.03
C TRP A 25 -12.65 -0.06 -8.03
N LEU A 26 -11.50 0.59 -7.93
CA LEU A 26 -11.04 1.62 -8.87
C LEU A 26 -10.86 1.05 -10.28
N ALA A 27 -10.29 -0.15 -10.40
CA ALA A 27 -10.13 -0.84 -11.68
C ALA A 27 -11.49 -1.14 -12.33
N VAL A 28 -12.47 -1.64 -11.57
CA VAL A 28 -13.84 -1.87 -12.05
C VAL A 28 -14.49 -0.55 -12.51
N LYS A 29 -14.35 0.54 -11.76
CA LYS A 29 -14.86 1.87 -12.16
C LYS A 29 -14.23 2.38 -13.47
N ARG A 30 -13.02 1.95 -13.76
CA ARG A 30 -12.30 2.25 -15.01
C ARG A 30 -12.57 1.26 -16.14
N HIS A 31 -13.45 0.29 -15.94
CA HIS A 31 -13.69 -0.79 -16.89
C HIS A 31 -12.41 -1.56 -17.27
N ASP A 32 -11.52 -1.75 -16.30
CA ASP A 32 -10.30 -2.56 -16.50
C ASP A 32 -10.68 -4.00 -16.84
N ALA A 33 -10.00 -4.58 -17.81
CA ALA A 33 -10.28 -5.95 -18.24
C ALA A 33 -9.87 -7.03 -17.22
N GLN A 34 -8.97 -6.68 -16.29
CA GLN A 34 -8.39 -7.60 -15.31
C GLN A 34 -8.28 -6.97 -13.93
N PRO A 35 -9.40 -6.62 -13.27
CA PRO A 35 -9.39 -5.95 -11.97
C PRO A 35 -8.74 -6.80 -10.88
N GLU A 36 -8.76 -8.12 -11.00
CA GLU A 36 -8.12 -9.03 -10.05
C GLU A 36 -6.59 -8.96 -10.12
N GLU A 37 -6.00 -8.70 -11.29
CA GLU A 37 -4.56 -8.45 -11.39
C GLU A 37 -4.18 -7.15 -10.68
N VAL A 38 -5.02 -6.13 -10.76
CA VAL A 38 -4.82 -4.86 -10.06
C VAL A 38 -4.94 -5.06 -8.54
N PHE A 39 -5.92 -5.87 -8.10
CA PHE A 39 -6.08 -6.28 -6.70
C PHE A 39 -4.80 -6.95 -6.16
N ILE A 40 -4.33 -8.00 -6.85
CA ILE A 40 -3.14 -8.74 -6.43
C ILE A 40 -1.91 -7.84 -6.43
N SER A 41 -1.76 -6.97 -7.42
CA SER A 41 -0.64 -6.03 -7.49
C SER A 41 -0.65 -5.03 -6.33
N ALA A 42 -1.82 -4.56 -5.91
CA ALA A 42 -1.94 -3.68 -4.74
C ALA A 42 -1.68 -4.42 -3.42
N LEU A 43 -2.17 -5.65 -3.28
CA LEU A 43 -1.93 -6.50 -2.12
C LEU A 43 -0.44 -6.75 -1.89
N LEU A 44 0.30 -6.96 -2.97
CA LEU A 44 1.72 -7.28 -2.93
C LEU A 44 2.65 -6.07 -3.09
N TYR A 45 2.11 -4.86 -3.19
CA TYR A 45 2.88 -3.65 -3.49
C TYR A 45 4.02 -3.37 -2.52
N ARG A 46 3.86 -3.71 -1.25
CA ARG A 46 4.89 -3.58 -0.21
C ARG A 46 5.19 -4.90 0.52
N PHE A 47 4.97 -5.99 -0.17
CA PHE A 47 5.06 -7.31 0.46
C PHE A 47 6.49 -7.65 0.96
N GLY A 48 7.54 -7.14 0.33
CA GLY A 48 8.92 -7.30 0.81
C GLY A 48 9.14 -6.65 2.18
N GLU A 49 8.48 -5.52 2.45
CA GLU A 49 8.50 -4.88 3.76
C GLU A 49 7.78 -5.76 4.80
N LEU A 50 6.61 -6.31 4.43
CA LEU A 50 5.88 -7.23 5.30
C LEU A 50 6.73 -8.47 5.62
N ALA A 51 7.38 -9.06 4.61
CA ALA A 51 8.29 -10.19 4.79
C ALA A 51 9.46 -9.84 5.73
N PHE A 52 10.07 -8.67 5.55
CA PHE A 52 11.11 -8.19 6.46
C PHE A 52 10.62 -8.18 7.91
N TRP A 53 9.51 -7.50 8.19
CA TRP A 53 8.97 -7.40 9.55
C TRP A 53 8.58 -8.74 10.16
N CYS A 54 8.22 -9.74 9.34
CA CYS A 54 7.93 -11.10 9.81
C CYS A 54 9.19 -11.87 10.24
N PHE A 55 10.32 -11.64 9.59
CA PHE A 55 11.50 -12.51 9.72
C PHE A 55 12.77 -11.81 10.23
N ALA A 56 12.76 -10.49 10.39
CA ALA A 56 13.96 -9.71 10.72
C ALA A 56 14.48 -9.90 12.16
N GLY A 57 13.66 -10.42 13.09
CA GLY A 57 14.09 -10.63 14.48
C GLY A 57 14.63 -9.35 15.13
N GLU A 58 15.83 -9.42 15.70
CA GLU A 58 16.47 -8.28 16.38
C GLU A 58 16.70 -7.07 15.46
N ALA A 59 17.03 -7.28 14.18
CA ALA A 59 17.17 -6.20 13.21
C ALA A 59 15.85 -5.46 12.97
N GLY A 60 14.72 -6.16 13.06
CA GLY A 60 13.39 -5.55 13.02
C GLY A 60 13.11 -4.68 14.25
N ASP A 61 13.46 -5.14 15.44
CA ASP A 61 13.28 -4.37 16.67
C ASP A 61 14.17 -3.10 16.68
N GLU A 62 15.39 -3.20 16.17
CA GLU A 62 16.31 -2.07 16.04
C GLU A 62 15.80 -1.04 15.02
N LEU A 63 15.40 -1.48 13.84
CA LEU A 63 14.83 -0.60 12.82
C LEU A 63 13.54 0.06 13.31
N ASP A 64 12.64 -0.69 13.96
CA ASP A 64 11.39 -0.12 14.48
C ASP A 64 11.64 0.99 15.51
N ARG A 65 12.66 0.84 16.36
CA ARG A 65 13.08 1.88 17.31
C ARG A 65 13.61 3.11 16.58
N ALA A 66 14.54 2.92 15.64
CA ALA A 66 15.15 4.01 14.90
C ALA A 66 14.13 4.79 14.05
N LEU A 67 13.14 4.13 13.44
CA LEU A 67 12.07 4.77 12.70
C LEU A 67 11.11 5.59 13.57
N ARG A 68 11.02 5.29 14.87
CA ARG A 68 10.27 6.14 15.82
C ARG A 68 11.04 7.37 16.21
N ASP A 69 12.36 7.26 16.32
CA ASP A 69 13.23 8.36 16.69
C ASP A 69 13.39 9.37 15.53
N ASP A 70 13.41 8.88 14.27
CA ASP A 70 13.47 9.71 13.07
C ASP A 70 12.41 9.28 12.03
N PRO A 71 11.16 9.75 12.16
CA PRO A 71 10.08 9.37 11.26
C PRO A 71 10.07 10.13 9.92
N GLN A 72 10.91 11.17 9.74
CA GLN A 72 10.84 12.04 8.56
C GLN A 72 11.46 11.39 7.33
N PHE A 73 12.52 10.61 7.49
CA PHE A 73 13.27 10.00 6.40
C PHE A 73 13.44 8.49 6.58
N PRO A 74 12.34 7.71 6.55
CA PRO A 74 12.40 6.28 6.83
C PRO A 74 13.37 5.52 5.90
N GLY A 75 13.44 5.90 4.62
CA GLY A 75 14.36 5.26 3.69
C GLY A 75 15.84 5.51 3.97
N ASP A 76 16.18 6.61 4.62
CA ASP A 76 17.57 6.91 5.00
C ASP A 76 17.95 6.14 6.27
N VAL A 77 16.99 5.98 7.21
CA VAL A 77 17.14 5.12 8.39
C VAL A 77 17.32 3.66 7.97
N GLU A 78 16.48 3.16 7.05
CA GLU A 78 16.60 1.81 6.48
C GLU A 78 17.98 1.62 5.85
N GLN A 79 18.42 2.55 5.00
CA GLN A 79 19.71 2.48 4.32
C GLN A 79 20.88 2.49 5.31
N ALA A 80 20.80 3.28 6.38
CA ALA A 80 21.86 3.38 7.38
C ALA A 80 21.98 2.10 8.22
N LEU A 81 20.86 1.50 8.63
CA LEU A 81 20.84 0.32 9.49
C LEU A 81 20.99 -1.00 8.74
N LEU A 82 20.33 -1.13 7.59
CA LEU A 82 20.23 -2.39 6.86
C LEU A 82 21.19 -2.46 5.66
N GLY A 83 21.73 -1.31 5.20
CA GLY A 83 22.49 -1.23 3.95
C GLY A 83 21.61 -1.23 2.68
N PHE A 84 20.30 -1.30 2.83
CA PHE A 84 19.34 -1.23 1.72
C PHE A 84 18.00 -0.64 2.20
N ARG A 85 17.16 -0.24 1.24
CA ARG A 85 15.79 0.21 1.53
C ARG A 85 14.81 -0.95 1.37
N LEU A 86 13.80 -1.04 2.22
CA LEU A 86 12.84 -2.16 2.23
C LEU A 86 12.07 -2.32 0.91
N ASN A 87 11.83 -1.22 0.18
CA ASN A 87 11.22 -1.30 -1.14
C ASN A 87 12.08 -2.08 -2.16
N GLN A 88 13.41 -2.08 -2.01
CA GLN A 88 14.32 -2.85 -2.87
C GLN A 88 14.12 -4.36 -2.65
N LEU A 89 13.76 -4.78 -1.43
CA LEU A 89 13.41 -6.17 -1.15
C LEU A 89 12.13 -6.57 -1.91
N THR A 90 11.11 -5.70 -1.93
CA THR A 90 9.90 -5.95 -2.74
C THR A 90 10.24 -6.12 -4.22
N VAL A 91 11.10 -5.25 -4.78
CA VAL A 91 11.54 -5.33 -6.18
C VAL A 91 12.25 -6.64 -6.46
N ALA A 92 13.20 -7.05 -5.59
CA ALA A 92 13.96 -8.27 -5.75
C ALA A 92 13.05 -9.52 -5.73
N LEU A 93 12.21 -9.64 -4.71
CA LEU A 93 11.29 -10.77 -4.57
C LEU A 93 10.28 -10.85 -5.71
N THR A 94 9.73 -9.72 -6.14
CA THR A 94 8.77 -9.66 -7.27
C THR A 94 9.38 -10.13 -8.57
N ARG A 95 10.66 -9.78 -8.81
CA ARG A 95 11.41 -10.24 -9.98
C ARG A 95 11.71 -11.73 -9.91
N ASP A 96 12.25 -12.20 -8.78
CA ASP A 96 12.71 -13.57 -8.62
C ASP A 96 11.55 -14.59 -8.64
N TRP A 97 10.40 -14.22 -8.09
CA TRP A 97 9.20 -15.05 -8.08
C TRP A 97 8.31 -14.86 -9.31
N ARG A 98 8.72 -13.99 -10.25
CA ARG A 98 7.96 -13.68 -11.47
C ARG A 98 6.49 -13.34 -11.18
N VAL A 99 6.28 -12.56 -10.13
CA VAL A 99 4.94 -12.06 -9.79
C VAL A 99 4.45 -11.15 -10.92
N SER A 100 3.16 -10.81 -10.92
CA SER A 100 2.46 -10.00 -11.91
C SER A 100 3.32 -8.99 -12.70
N PRO A 101 3.25 -8.98 -14.04
CA PRO A 101 3.90 -7.95 -14.87
C PRO A 101 3.46 -6.53 -14.51
N LEU A 102 2.20 -6.35 -14.11
CA LEU A 102 1.69 -5.07 -13.64
C LEU A 102 2.44 -4.59 -12.39
N LEU A 103 2.63 -5.46 -11.39
CA LEU A 103 3.38 -5.10 -10.19
C LEU A 103 4.83 -4.73 -10.51
N GLN A 104 5.48 -5.47 -11.41
CA GLN A 104 6.83 -5.15 -11.86
C GLN A 104 6.89 -3.76 -12.54
N SER A 105 5.89 -3.42 -13.36
CA SER A 105 5.77 -2.11 -13.99
C SER A 105 5.57 -1.00 -12.95
N VAL A 106 4.70 -1.22 -11.96
CA VAL A 106 4.48 -0.28 -10.86
C VAL A 106 5.78 0.01 -10.10
N LEU A 107 6.54 -1.03 -9.75
CA LEU A 107 7.77 -0.89 -8.97
C LEU A 107 8.91 -0.24 -9.74
N LYS A 108 8.96 -0.40 -11.06
CA LYS A 108 9.91 0.30 -11.93
C LYS A 108 9.63 1.80 -12.03
N GLY A 109 8.36 2.20 -11.90
CA GLY A 109 7.93 3.58 -12.09
C GLY A 109 7.93 4.03 -13.56
N GLY A 110 7.72 5.34 -13.77
CA GLY A 110 7.75 5.91 -15.13
C GLY A 110 6.51 5.61 -15.99
N TYR A 111 5.46 5.03 -15.42
CA TYR A 111 4.22 4.70 -16.11
C TYR A 111 3.38 5.95 -16.46
N PRO A 112 2.55 5.88 -17.53
CA PRO A 112 1.71 6.99 -17.95
C PRO A 112 0.70 7.44 -16.87
N LYS A 113 0.32 8.70 -16.89
CA LYS A 113 -0.79 9.19 -16.08
C LYS A 113 -2.07 8.43 -16.43
N ARG A 114 -2.91 8.18 -15.42
CA ARG A 114 -4.17 7.44 -15.55
C ARG A 114 -4.02 6.01 -16.05
N SER A 115 -2.88 5.40 -15.80
CA SER A 115 -2.62 3.99 -16.11
C SER A 115 -3.13 3.05 -15.00
N ARG A 116 -3.10 1.75 -15.27
CA ARG A 116 -3.39 0.69 -14.29
C ARG A 116 -2.41 0.73 -13.11
N GLU A 117 -1.15 1.00 -13.41
CA GLU A 117 -0.08 1.14 -12.41
C GLU A 117 -0.40 2.26 -11.43
N GLN A 118 -0.92 3.37 -11.93
CA GLN A 118 -1.30 4.49 -11.07
C GLN A 118 -2.45 4.12 -10.12
N ILE A 119 -3.38 3.26 -10.52
CA ILE A 119 -4.45 2.76 -9.64
C ILE A 119 -3.87 2.05 -8.41
N VAL A 120 -2.88 1.18 -8.61
CA VAL A 120 -2.20 0.46 -7.51
C VAL A 120 -1.61 1.44 -6.50
N VAL A 121 -0.88 2.45 -6.98
CA VAL A 121 -0.25 3.45 -6.11
C VAL A 121 -1.26 4.34 -5.40
N LEU A 122 -2.31 4.77 -6.11
CA LEU A 122 -3.37 5.60 -5.53
C LEU A 122 -4.15 4.85 -4.44
N ALA A 123 -4.48 3.59 -4.69
CA ALA A 123 -5.18 2.76 -3.72
C ALA A 123 -4.35 2.55 -2.45
N PHE A 124 -3.04 2.32 -2.59
CA PHE A 124 -2.15 2.20 -1.44
C PHE A 124 -2.05 3.52 -0.65
N ARG A 125 -1.86 4.66 -1.34
CA ARG A 125 -1.83 5.98 -0.71
C ARG A 125 -3.15 6.34 -0.03
N LEU A 126 -4.28 5.91 -0.59
CA LEU A 126 -5.59 6.10 -0.02
C LEU A 126 -5.73 5.31 1.29
N ALA A 127 -5.36 4.03 1.30
CA ALA A 127 -5.36 3.19 2.49
C ALA A 127 -4.48 3.78 3.61
N GLU A 128 -3.25 4.18 3.26
CA GLU A 128 -2.34 4.84 4.19
C GLU A 128 -2.86 6.20 4.70
N GLY A 129 -3.46 7.00 3.81
CA GLY A 129 -3.98 8.32 4.16
C GLY A 129 -5.21 8.29 5.07
N SER A 130 -5.97 7.18 5.05
CA SER A 130 -7.21 7.02 5.83
C SER A 130 -7.00 6.41 7.22
N GLU A 131 -5.80 5.99 7.60
CA GLU A 131 -5.52 5.39 8.92
C GLU A 131 -5.90 6.28 10.10
N GLY A 132 -5.79 7.59 9.95
CA GLY A 132 -6.24 8.58 10.94
C GLY A 132 -7.73 8.94 10.85
N GLY A 133 -8.49 8.25 10.00
CA GLY A 133 -9.91 8.52 9.73
C GLY A 133 -10.11 9.35 8.45
N TRP A 134 -11.33 9.26 7.91
CA TRP A 134 -11.71 9.88 6.63
C TRP A 134 -11.89 11.40 6.68
N THR A 135 -11.97 11.98 7.88
CA THR A 135 -12.16 13.42 8.08
C THR A 135 -10.84 14.20 8.07
N THR A 136 -9.70 13.52 8.08
CA THR A 136 -8.37 14.15 8.07
C THR A 136 -8.08 14.84 6.74
N GLU A 137 -7.25 15.88 6.77
CA GLU A 137 -6.80 16.58 5.56
C GLU A 137 -6.06 15.62 4.61
N ARG A 138 -5.25 14.70 5.17
CA ARG A 138 -4.53 13.68 4.41
C ARG A 138 -5.49 12.76 3.65
N ALA A 139 -6.55 12.26 4.30
CA ALA A 139 -7.54 11.42 3.65
C ALA A 139 -8.29 12.18 2.54
N ARG A 140 -8.69 13.43 2.78
CA ARG A 140 -9.35 14.27 1.78
C ARG A 140 -8.47 14.52 0.56
N ALA A 141 -7.17 14.78 0.76
CA ALA A 141 -6.22 14.93 -0.34
C ALA A 141 -6.13 13.65 -1.19
N ARG A 142 -6.09 12.47 -0.56
CA ARG A 142 -6.07 11.18 -1.28
C ARG A 142 -7.36 10.87 -2.02
N LEU A 143 -8.52 11.21 -1.45
CA LEU A 143 -9.80 11.11 -2.16
C LEU A 143 -9.83 12.00 -3.40
N LYS A 144 -9.28 13.21 -3.31
CA LYS A 144 -9.15 14.11 -4.46
C LYS A 144 -8.21 13.53 -5.53
N ASP A 145 -7.05 13.00 -5.16
CA ASP A 145 -6.12 12.36 -6.10
C ASP A 145 -6.83 11.24 -6.89
N VAL A 146 -7.67 10.44 -6.22
CA VAL A 146 -8.45 9.37 -6.84
C VAL A 146 -9.54 9.94 -7.75
N ALA A 147 -10.28 10.95 -7.30
CA ALA A 147 -11.33 11.61 -8.07
C ALA A 147 -10.77 12.21 -9.38
N ASP A 148 -9.63 12.88 -9.29
CA ASP A 148 -8.93 13.46 -10.45
C ASP A 148 -8.46 12.36 -11.42
N HIS A 149 -8.03 11.20 -10.91
CA HIS A 149 -7.63 10.05 -11.73
C HIS A 149 -8.82 9.45 -12.49
N LEU A 150 -9.96 9.28 -11.81
CA LEU A 150 -11.17 8.70 -12.39
C LEU A 150 -11.99 9.71 -13.19
N GLN A 151 -11.74 11.02 -13.04
CA GLN A 151 -12.56 12.10 -13.58
C GLN A 151 -14.01 12.04 -13.08
N LEU A 152 -14.18 11.73 -11.80
CA LEU A 152 -15.47 11.65 -11.12
C LEU A 152 -15.54 12.63 -9.95
N PRO A 153 -16.75 13.05 -9.54
CA PRO A 153 -16.92 13.88 -8.36
C PRO A 153 -16.35 13.22 -7.09
N VAL A 154 -15.71 14.01 -6.24
CA VAL A 154 -15.12 13.51 -4.98
C VAL A 154 -16.17 12.85 -4.09
N VAL A 155 -17.41 13.34 -4.12
CA VAL A 155 -18.51 12.77 -3.30
C VAL A 155 -18.81 11.33 -3.69
N ASP A 156 -18.87 11.04 -5.01
CA ASP A 156 -19.16 9.70 -5.52
C ASP A 156 -18.02 8.71 -5.18
N ILE A 157 -16.79 9.23 -5.18
CA ILE A 157 -15.62 8.46 -4.77
C ILE A 157 -15.63 8.18 -3.27
N ALA A 158 -15.93 9.18 -2.45
CA ALA A 158 -15.91 9.05 -0.99
C ALA A 158 -16.90 7.98 -0.50
N GLU A 159 -18.11 7.95 -1.03
CA GLU A 159 -19.13 6.96 -0.67
C GLU A 159 -18.64 5.51 -0.98
N GLY A 160 -18.19 5.29 -2.20
CA GLY A 160 -17.70 3.97 -2.63
C GLY A 160 -16.47 3.50 -1.84
N VAL A 161 -15.53 4.41 -1.62
CA VAL A 161 -14.29 4.13 -0.86
C VAL A 161 -14.58 3.80 0.60
N MET A 162 -15.49 4.52 1.26
CA MET A 162 -15.85 4.26 2.65
C MET A 162 -16.58 2.92 2.81
N LYS A 163 -17.46 2.58 1.86
CA LYS A 163 -18.12 1.27 1.84
C LYS A 163 -17.09 0.13 1.72
N ASN A 164 -16.16 0.25 0.77
CA ASN A 164 -15.11 -0.74 0.57
C ASN A 164 -14.16 -0.85 1.78
N ALA A 165 -13.90 0.24 2.49
CA ALA A 165 -13.08 0.21 3.71
C ALA A 165 -13.72 -0.64 4.81
N THR A 166 -15.05 -0.60 4.94
CA THR A 166 -15.79 -1.45 5.88
C THR A 166 -15.67 -2.93 5.50
N GLU A 167 -15.77 -3.25 4.20
CA GLU A 167 -15.58 -4.62 3.71
C GLU A 167 -14.15 -5.12 3.95
N ALA A 168 -13.14 -4.27 3.73
CA ALA A 168 -11.74 -4.60 3.98
C ALA A 168 -11.44 -4.84 5.47
N ALA A 169 -12.04 -4.06 6.36
CA ALA A 169 -11.90 -4.26 7.80
C ALA A 169 -12.45 -5.62 8.25
N ALA A 170 -13.61 -6.02 7.74
CA ALA A 170 -14.20 -7.32 8.03
C ALA A 170 -13.31 -8.50 7.60
N VAL A 171 -12.58 -8.36 6.49
CA VAL A 171 -11.62 -9.37 6.03
C VAL A 171 -10.36 -9.41 6.91
N ALA A 172 -9.90 -8.27 7.41
CA ALA A 172 -8.70 -8.19 8.24
C ALA A 172 -8.90 -8.72 9.68
N GLU A 173 -10.15 -8.84 10.15
CA GLU A 173 -10.51 -9.36 11.47
C GLU A 173 -10.66 -10.89 11.51
N CYS A 174 -10.69 -11.56 10.34
CA CYS A 174 -10.76 -13.02 10.23
C CYS A 174 -9.38 -13.69 10.33
#